data_46d73eb2453dbc116f9a31ffe65c3dde
#
_entry.id   46d73eb2453dbc116f9a31ffe65c3dde
#
_cell.length_a   1.000
_cell.length_b   1.000
_cell.length_c   1.000
_cell.angle_alpha   90.00
_cell.angle_beta   90.00
_cell.angle_gamma   90.00
#
_symmetry.space_group_name_H-M   'P 1'
#
loop_
_entity.id
_entity.type
_entity.pdbx_description
1 polymer ?
#
loop_
_entity_poly.entity_id
_entity_poly.type
_entity_poly.pdbx_seq_one_letter_code
_entity_poly.pdbx_strand_id
1 'polypeptide(L)'
;MSDFSAVLIASCLAMLAVGENSTAIMAALPAMTGSLQLSSLEVEWVVNAYLLTAAVFIILGGDAADRFGARYSSTAGIGLFAFASLVIAIAPAGWAVIGARALQGLGAAFAVAGTLAAVTEASPEPRRAEAIGTWTGFLMLGFSIGPLIGGAITHYAGWRFIFWLNVFAMMGAGLILSLHPGTKGHPTKSTDWVGVGFLAGFMVPLIIGLQALTHARTTLKAAIAALALAILAFGGLLWSEMRHLQPVVDFRLFSNRNFAVASGLAFLLMFDIMTLLFYYNLFAQSPDGLGLSPIEAGFSLVPLAVALFSFARAAPWLGISIGLRRMLACGSLILALGCAIAWVSIHWEPRFAMLILGLSVAGAGLALPYASAPRVGLATLAQTQVGKGSGMLNSCSFLGGTVGITLGGLVFTSAGFSGVLVLLGLSALLAAALSLRLRTS
;
A
#
# COMPACT_ATOMS: atom_id res chain seq x y z
N MET A 1 14.62 -23.07 18.47
CA MET A 1 13.94 -22.77 17.18
C MET A 1 14.93 -23.04 16.06
N SER A 2 14.51 -23.62 14.94
CA SER A 2 15.38 -23.69 13.75
C SER A 2 15.58 -22.27 13.20
N ASP A 3 16.73 -22.01 12.54
CA ASP A 3 17.02 -20.70 11.93
C ASP A 3 15.88 -20.27 10.98
N PHE A 4 15.35 -21.20 10.21
CA PHE A 4 14.18 -20.98 9.33
C PHE A 4 12.96 -20.43 10.10
N SER A 5 12.60 -21.07 11.21
CA SER A 5 11.42 -20.66 11.99
C SER A 5 11.59 -19.26 12.58
N ALA A 6 12.79 -18.93 13.06
CA ALA A 6 13.08 -17.63 13.64
C ALA A 6 13.05 -16.51 12.59
N VAL A 7 13.67 -16.73 11.42
CA VAL A 7 13.63 -15.79 10.30
C VAL A 7 12.21 -15.57 9.81
N LEU A 8 11.41 -16.63 9.68
CA LEU A 8 10.02 -16.53 9.26
C LEU A 8 9.17 -15.74 10.27
N ILE A 9 9.28 -16.04 11.58
CA ILE A 9 8.53 -15.34 12.63
C ILE A 9 8.89 -13.85 12.65
N ALA A 10 10.18 -13.53 12.64
CA ALA A 10 10.63 -12.13 12.65
C ALA A 10 10.16 -11.37 11.41
N SER A 11 10.25 -12.00 10.23
CA SER A 11 9.77 -11.40 8.99
C SER A 11 8.25 -11.22 8.97
N CYS A 12 7.50 -12.17 9.50
CA CYS A 12 6.04 -12.07 9.65
C CYS A 12 5.65 -10.96 10.63
N LEU A 13 6.36 -10.81 11.76
CA LEU A 13 6.12 -9.73 12.71
C LEU A 13 6.38 -8.36 12.07
N ALA A 14 7.48 -8.21 11.34
CA ALA A 14 7.76 -6.98 10.61
C ALA A 14 6.68 -6.67 9.56
N MET A 15 6.19 -7.67 8.83
CA MET A 15 5.14 -7.48 7.83
C MET A 15 3.79 -7.14 8.44
N LEU A 16 3.46 -7.76 9.57
CA LEU A 16 2.26 -7.40 10.32
C LEU A 16 2.30 -5.90 10.72
N ALA A 17 3.44 -5.44 11.25
CA ALA A 17 3.62 -4.05 11.65
C ALA A 17 3.60 -3.09 10.44
N VAL A 18 4.19 -3.44 9.30
CA VAL A 18 4.13 -2.63 8.05
C VAL A 18 2.70 -2.53 7.54
N GLY A 19 1.97 -3.65 7.50
CA GLY A 19 0.58 -3.69 7.04
C GLY A 19 -0.35 -2.91 7.98
N GLU A 20 -0.27 -3.18 9.27
CA GLU A 20 -1.05 -2.49 10.30
C GLU A 20 -0.82 -0.97 10.27
N ASN A 21 0.42 -0.54 10.28
CA ASN A 21 0.78 0.88 10.27
C ASN A 21 0.24 1.63 9.04
N SER A 22 0.11 0.95 7.90
CA SER A 22 -0.40 1.57 6.67
C SER A 22 -1.87 1.97 6.77
N THR A 23 -2.66 1.27 7.59
CA THR A 23 -4.11 1.46 7.71
C THR A 23 -4.57 1.94 9.09
N ALA A 24 -3.87 1.58 10.17
CA ALA A 24 -4.19 2.03 11.52
C ALA A 24 -4.13 3.54 11.67
N ILE A 25 -3.18 4.18 10.99
CA ILE A 25 -3.03 5.65 11.02
C ILE A 25 -4.28 6.35 10.49
N MET A 26 -5.01 5.74 9.55
CA MET A 26 -6.22 6.33 8.97
C MET A 26 -7.33 6.50 10.01
N ALA A 27 -7.46 5.55 10.94
CA ALA A 27 -8.39 5.66 12.06
C ALA A 27 -7.95 6.72 13.09
N ALA A 28 -6.67 7.05 13.14
CA ALA A 28 -6.08 8.03 14.03
C ALA A 28 -6.07 9.47 13.47
N LEU A 29 -6.28 9.67 12.17
CA LEU A 29 -6.15 10.97 11.50
C LEU A 29 -6.98 12.09 12.15
N PRO A 30 -8.27 11.91 12.50
CA PRO A 30 -9.03 12.96 13.15
C PRO A 30 -8.45 13.37 14.51
N ALA A 31 -7.98 12.41 15.32
CA ALA A 31 -7.32 12.69 16.58
C ALA A 31 -5.96 13.39 16.41
N MET A 32 -5.20 13.02 15.38
CA MET A 32 -3.95 13.71 14.99
C MET A 32 -4.23 15.12 14.55
N THR A 33 -5.26 15.33 13.72
CA THR A 33 -5.69 16.64 13.24
C THR A 33 -6.04 17.57 14.41
N GLY A 34 -6.82 17.08 15.37
CA GLY A 34 -7.18 17.85 16.56
C GLY A 34 -5.97 18.20 17.44
N SER A 35 -5.06 17.25 17.68
CA SER A 35 -3.92 17.43 18.59
C SER A 35 -2.76 18.24 18.00
N LEU A 36 -2.53 18.15 16.69
CA LEU A 36 -1.44 18.83 15.96
C LEU A 36 -1.93 19.98 15.08
N GLN A 37 -3.26 20.22 15.06
CA GLN A 37 -3.92 21.26 14.26
C GLN A 37 -3.55 21.18 12.76
N LEU A 38 -3.59 19.95 12.22
CA LEU A 38 -3.23 19.69 10.84
C LEU A 38 -4.23 20.32 9.88
N SER A 39 -3.71 20.96 8.84
CA SER A 39 -4.50 21.36 7.68
C SER A 39 -4.93 20.13 6.85
N SER A 40 -5.95 20.27 6.02
CA SER A 40 -6.41 19.19 5.13
C SER A 40 -5.27 18.65 4.24
N LEU A 41 -4.38 19.53 3.79
CA LEU A 41 -3.20 19.15 3.01
C LEU A 41 -2.22 18.29 3.84
N GLU A 42 -1.96 18.66 5.09
CA GLU A 42 -1.06 17.90 5.96
C GLU A 42 -1.64 16.54 6.31
N VAL A 43 -2.97 16.42 6.50
CA VAL A 43 -3.66 15.14 6.73
C VAL A 43 -3.41 14.16 5.57
N GLU A 44 -3.51 14.62 4.32
CA GLU A 44 -3.17 13.78 3.16
C GLU A 44 -1.69 13.42 3.13
N TRP A 45 -0.78 14.38 3.43
CA TRP A 45 0.66 14.13 3.45
C TRP A 45 1.10 13.16 4.55
N VAL A 46 0.41 13.10 5.68
CA VAL A 46 0.67 12.10 6.73
C VAL A 46 0.59 10.66 6.18
N VAL A 47 -0.26 10.40 5.20
CA VAL A 47 -0.35 9.08 4.55
C VAL A 47 0.48 9.03 3.27
N ASN A 48 0.37 10.04 2.42
CA ASN A 48 1.03 10.08 1.12
C ASN A 48 2.56 10.07 1.20
N ALA A 49 3.17 10.73 2.20
CA ALA A 49 4.62 10.73 2.37
C ALA A 49 5.18 9.31 2.55
N TYR A 50 4.48 8.47 3.31
CA TYR A 50 4.84 7.06 3.49
C TYR A 50 4.67 6.26 2.20
N LEU A 51 3.50 6.33 1.56
CA LEU A 51 3.20 5.55 0.36
C LEU A 51 4.12 5.95 -0.80
N LEU A 52 4.37 7.26 -0.95
CA LEU A 52 5.19 7.79 -2.03
C LEU A 52 6.66 7.37 -1.91
N THR A 53 7.24 7.49 -0.71
CA THR A 53 8.62 7.04 -0.49
C THR A 53 8.75 5.52 -0.59
N ALA A 54 7.75 4.77 -0.10
CA ALA A 54 7.70 3.32 -0.32
C ALA A 54 7.65 2.99 -1.83
N ALA A 55 6.82 3.69 -2.63
CA ALA A 55 6.71 3.48 -4.08
C ALA A 55 8.04 3.70 -4.80
N VAL A 56 8.74 4.79 -4.47
CA VAL A 56 10.02 5.14 -5.11
C VAL A 56 11.12 4.15 -4.75
N PHE A 57 11.20 3.75 -3.46
CA PHE A 57 12.38 3.04 -2.94
C PHE A 57 12.21 1.52 -2.83
N ILE A 58 11.02 0.96 -3.08
CA ILE A 58 10.80 -0.50 -2.93
C ILE A 58 11.66 -1.32 -3.90
N ILE A 59 11.91 -0.80 -5.10
CA ILE A 59 12.77 -1.45 -6.09
C ILE A 59 14.22 -1.47 -5.59
N LEU A 60 14.68 -0.37 -4.99
CA LEU A 60 16.00 -0.30 -4.35
C LEU A 60 16.15 -1.23 -3.15
N GLY A 61 15.07 -1.46 -2.40
CA GLY A 61 15.08 -2.44 -1.33
C GLY A 61 15.43 -3.84 -1.83
N GLY A 62 14.94 -4.22 -3.01
CA GLY A 62 15.31 -5.47 -3.69
C GLY A 62 16.78 -5.48 -4.12
N ASP A 63 17.24 -4.43 -4.79
CA ASP A 63 18.66 -4.31 -5.19
C ASP A 63 19.60 -4.35 -3.98
N ALA A 64 19.20 -3.73 -2.86
CA ALA A 64 19.98 -3.76 -1.63
C ALA A 64 20.05 -5.16 -1.01
N ALA A 65 18.95 -5.92 -1.06
CA ALA A 65 18.94 -7.31 -0.61
C ALA A 65 19.87 -8.19 -1.46
N ASP A 66 19.88 -8.03 -2.78
CA ASP A 66 20.78 -8.73 -3.69
C ASP A 66 22.24 -8.35 -3.46
N ARG A 67 22.53 -7.07 -3.23
CA ARG A 67 23.89 -6.52 -3.14
C ARG A 67 24.54 -6.70 -1.78
N PHE A 68 23.81 -6.39 -0.72
CA PHE A 68 24.32 -6.39 0.66
C PHE A 68 23.91 -7.63 1.46
N GLY A 69 23.01 -8.45 0.89
CA GLY A 69 22.39 -9.60 1.51
C GLY A 69 21.07 -9.28 2.16
N ALA A 70 20.18 -10.25 2.16
CA ALA A 70 18.80 -10.14 2.65
C ALA A 70 18.73 -9.71 4.12
N ARG A 71 19.60 -10.26 4.97
CA ARG A 71 19.69 -9.90 6.39
C ARG A 71 20.01 -8.43 6.61
N TYR A 72 21.02 -7.89 5.93
CA TYR A 72 21.42 -6.49 6.10
C TYR A 72 20.32 -5.55 5.63
N SER A 73 19.75 -5.80 4.44
CA SER A 73 18.66 -4.99 3.89
C SER A 73 17.44 -5.00 4.82
N SER A 74 17.02 -6.18 5.30
CA SER A 74 15.86 -6.29 6.21
C SER A 74 16.10 -5.60 7.54
N THR A 75 17.26 -5.82 8.19
CA THR A 75 17.55 -5.20 9.50
C THR A 75 17.71 -3.69 9.41
N ALA A 76 18.32 -3.18 8.33
CA ALA A 76 18.43 -1.74 8.07
C ALA A 76 17.04 -1.11 7.85
N GLY A 77 16.19 -1.74 7.03
CA GLY A 77 14.82 -1.29 6.78
C GLY A 77 13.96 -1.29 8.05
N ILE A 78 14.02 -2.38 8.82
CA ILE A 78 13.31 -2.52 10.11
C ILE A 78 13.80 -1.49 11.11
N GLY A 79 15.12 -1.28 11.21
CA GLY A 79 15.71 -0.27 12.10
C GLY A 79 15.29 1.16 11.73
N LEU A 80 15.30 1.49 10.43
CA LEU A 80 14.84 2.79 9.95
C LEU A 80 13.35 3.00 10.20
N PHE A 81 12.54 1.97 10.00
CA PHE A 81 11.10 2.02 10.29
C PHE A 81 10.84 2.24 11.78
N ALA A 82 11.55 1.51 12.65
CA ALA A 82 11.45 1.68 14.11
C ALA A 82 11.87 3.08 14.55
N PHE A 83 12.99 3.59 14.04
CA PHE A 83 13.47 4.93 14.32
C PHE A 83 12.46 6.00 13.87
N ALA A 84 11.95 5.90 12.65
CA ALA A 84 10.93 6.80 12.13
C ALA A 84 9.65 6.75 12.97
N SER A 85 9.21 5.56 13.40
CA SER A 85 8.08 5.37 14.30
C SER A 85 8.31 6.07 15.65
N LEU A 86 9.51 5.96 16.22
CA LEU A 86 9.88 6.67 17.43
C LEU A 86 9.77 8.20 17.27
N VAL A 87 10.29 8.72 16.15
CA VAL A 87 10.19 10.16 15.84
C VAL A 87 8.73 10.61 15.74
N ILE A 88 7.84 9.82 15.10
CA ILE A 88 6.41 10.14 15.01
C ILE A 88 5.76 10.10 16.41
N ALA A 89 6.07 9.10 17.22
CA ALA A 89 5.50 8.96 18.57
C ALA A 89 5.74 10.18 19.47
N ILE A 90 6.87 10.88 19.27
CA ILE A 90 7.24 12.07 20.05
C ILE A 90 7.11 13.38 19.28
N ALA A 91 6.59 13.35 18.04
CA ALA A 91 6.53 14.50 17.14
C ALA A 91 5.69 15.65 17.75
N PRO A 92 6.22 16.89 17.78
CA PRO A 92 5.51 18.04 18.33
C PRO A 92 4.60 18.73 17.30
N ALA A 93 4.77 18.46 16.00
CA ALA A 93 4.09 19.18 14.92
C ALA A 93 3.89 18.31 13.67
N GLY A 94 2.96 18.71 12.80
CA GLY A 94 2.61 17.98 11.57
C GLY A 94 3.79 17.78 10.61
N TRP A 95 4.62 18.79 10.39
CA TRP A 95 5.78 18.67 9.53
C TRP A 95 6.78 17.59 9.99
N ALA A 96 6.94 17.41 11.32
CA ALA A 96 7.81 16.38 11.87
C ALA A 96 7.22 14.97 11.64
N VAL A 97 5.89 14.84 11.77
CA VAL A 97 5.19 13.60 11.42
C VAL A 97 5.37 13.29 9.94
N ILE A 98 5.12 14.24 9.04
CA ILE A 98 5.22 14.05 7.58
C ILE A 98 6.65 13.64 7.18
N GLY A 99 7.68 14.32 7.70
CA GLY A 99 9.07 13.97 7.43
C GLY A 99 9.43 12.56 7.94
N ALA A 100 8.98 12.22 9.15
CA ALA A 100 9.21 10.89 9.70
C ALA A 100 8.39 9.81 8.98
N ARG A 101 7.19 10.11 8.46
CA ARG A 101 6.42 9.23 7.58
C ARG A 101 7.17 8.93 6.28
N ALA A 102 7.84 9.91 5.68
CA ALA A 102 8.70 9.68 4.52
C ALA A 102 9.86 8.72 4.87
N LEU A 103 10.53 8.91 6.00
CA LEU A 103 11.56 7.98 6.48
C LEU A 103 11.00 6.58 6.77
N GLN A 104 9.79 6.50 7.33
CA GLN A 104 9.12 5.24 7.62
C GLN A 104 8.75 4.47 6.34
N GLY A 105 8.34 5.18 5.28
CA GLY A 105 8.09 4.59 3.95
C GLY A 105 9.38 4.03 3.32
N LEU A 106 10.49 4.74 3.45
CA LEU A 106 11.82 4.25 3.05
C LEU A 106 12.18 2.98 3.83
N GLY A 107 12.01 2.98 5.16
CA GLY A 107 12.23 1.81 6.01
C GLY A 107 11.36 0.62 5.59
N ALA A 108 10.07 0.85 5.29
CA ALA A 108 9.14 -0.17 4.81
C ALA A 108 9.61 -0.78 3.48
N ALA A 109 10.08 0.04 2.54
CA ALA A 109 10.57 -0.42 1.24
C ALA A 109 11.72 -1.45 1.38
N PHE A 110 12.68 -1.16 2.24
CA PHE A 110 13.80 -2.06 2.52
C PHE A 110 13.38 -3.26 3.38
N ALA A 111 12.50 -3.07 4.37
CA ALA A 111 11.99 -4.15 5.21
C ALA A 111 11.19 -5.18 4.40
N VAL A 112 10.27 -4.73 3.53
CA VAL A 112 9.44 -5.61 2.68
C VAL A 112 10.31 -6.44 1.74
N ALA A 113 11.19 -5.79 0.99
CA ALA A 113 12.05 -6.47 0.03
C ALA A 113 13.09 -7.38 0.73
N GLY A 114 13.73 -6.88 1.79
CA GLY A 114 14.74 -7.60 2.54
C GLY A 114 14.18 -8.82 3.28
N THR A 115 13.02 -8.70 3.93
CA THR A 115 12.41 -9.83 4.64
C THR A 115 11.86 -10.90 3.69
N LEU A 116 11.34 -10.52 2.51
CA LEU A 116 10.95 -11.48 1.48
C LEU A 116 12.16 -12.28 1.00
N ALA A 117 13.28 -11.61 0.74
CA ALA A 117 14.52 -12.26 0.37
C ALA A 117 15.02 -13.19 1.50
N ALA A 118 15.03 -12.71 2.75
CA ALA A 118 15.47 -13.51 3.91
C ALA A 118 14.62 -14.76 4.12
N VAL A 119 13.28 -14.66 4.00
CA VAL A 119 12.38 -15.82 4.06
C VAL A 119 12.66 -16.78 2.92
N THR A 120 12.86 -16.28 1.70
CA THR A 120 13.14 -17.09 0.51
C THR A 120 14.44 -17.88 0.66
N GLU A 121 15.50 -17.23 1.15
CA GLU A 121 16.82 -17.83 1.38
C GLU A 121 16.80 -18.87 2.52
N ALA A 122 16.16 -18.54 3.64
CA ALA A 122 16.11 -19.43 4.80
C ALA A 122 15.16 -20.64 4.61
N SER A 123 14.26 -20.58 3.63
CA SER A 123 13.23 -21.62 3.43
C SER A 123 13.78 -22.83 2.67
N PRO A 124 13.63 -24.06 3.19
CA PRO A 124 13.84 -25.27 2.41
C PRO A 124 12.96 -25.28 1.15
N GLU A 125 13.49 -25.78 0.03
CA GLU A 125 12.79 -25.83 -1.26
C GLU A 125 11.32 -26.30 -1.17
N PRO A 126 10.98 -27.40 -0.49
CA PRO A 126 9.58 -27.88 -0.42
C PRO A 126 8.65 -26.92 0.34
N ARG A 127 9.18 -26.07 1.24
CA ARG A 127 8.38 -25.15 2.10
C ARG A 127 8.43 -23.70 1.67
N ARG A 128 9.22 -23.36 0.65
CA ARG A 128 9.43 -21.97 0.21
C ARG A 128 8.13 -21.27 -0.17
N ALA A 129 7.28 -21.93 -0.95
CA ALA A 129 6.00 -21.37 -1.36
C ALA A 129 5.05 -21.12 -0.17
N GLU A 130 5.03 -22.03 0.81
CA GLU A 130 4.26 -21.91 2.05
C GLU A 130 4.77 -20.76 2.91
N ALA A 131 6.09 -20.63 3.07
CA ALA A 131 6.72 -19.57 3.84
C ALA A 131 6.43 -18.16 3.25
N ILE A 132 6.55 -17.99 1.93
CA ILE A 132 6.21 -16.75 1.22
C ILE A 132 4.70 -16.46 1.37
N GLY A 133 3.86 -17.50 1.27
CA GLY A 133 2.42 -17.37 1.50
C GLY A 133 2.09 -16.89 2.92
N THR A 134 2.78 -17.43 3.93
CA THR A 134 2.63 -17.03 5.34
C THR A 134 3.08 -15.59 5.53
N TRP A 135 4.24 -15.22 5.03
CA TRP A 135 4.78 -13.85 5.06
C TRP A 135 3.81 -12.85 4.44
N THR A 136 3.28 -13.14 3.24
CA THR A 136 2.26 -12.31 2.58
C THR A 136 0.98 -12.24 3.40
N GLY A 137 0.57 -13.37 3.99
CA GLY A 137 -0.62 -13.45 4.85
C GLY A 137 -0.55 -12.54 6.05
N PHE A 138 0.61 -12.40 6.70
CA PHE A 138 0.81 -11.49 7.83
C PHE A 138 0.76 -10.02 7.40
N LEU A 139 1.30 -9.68 6.23
CA LEU A 139 1.16 -8.33 5.66
C LEU A 139 -0.32 -7.98 5.43
N MET A 140 -1.08 -8.91 4.84
CA MET A 140 -2.51 -8.74 4.56
C MET A 140 -3.34 -8.69 5.84
N LEU A 141 -2.99 -9.51 6.84
CA LEU A 141 -3.61 -9.47 8.15
C LEU A 141 -3.43 -8.08 8.78
N GLY A 142 -2.21 -7.53 8.74
CA GLY A 142 -1.91 -6.19 9.20
C GLY A 142 -2.82 -5.14 8.54
N PHE A 143 -2.91 -5.13 7.21
CA PHE A 143 -3.80 -4.23 6.48
C PHE A 143 -5.27 -4.35 6.93
N SER A 144 -5.73 -5.57 7.20
CA SER A 144 -7.13 -5.84 7.52
C SER A 144 -7.50 -5.44 8.95
N ILE A 145 -6.61 -5.70 9.93
CA ILE A 145 -6.87 -5.41 11.35
C ILE A 145 -6.42 -4.00 11.75
N GLY A 146 -5.64 -3.33 10.89
CA GLY A 146 -5.08 -2.01 11.18
C GLY A 146 -6.11 -0.98 11.62
N PRO A 147 -7.23 -0.76 10.91
CA PRO A 147 -8.23 0.21 11.32
C PRO A 147 -8.83 -0.08 12.69
N LEU A 148 -9.06 -1.36 13.01
CA LEU A 148 -9.57 -1.77 14.33
C LEU A 148 -8.56 -1.52 15.44
N ILE A 149 -7.31 -1.96 15.25
CA ILE A 149 -6.22 -1.74 16.23
C ILE A 149 -5.95 -0.24 16.37
N GLY A 150 -5.84 0.48 15.25
CA GLY A 150 -5.61 1.92 15.26
C GLY A 150 -6.73 2.69 15.93
N GLY A 151 -7.99 2.33 15.69
CA GLY A 151 -9.15 2.91 16.35
C GLY A 151 -9.16 2.64 17.86
N ALA A 152 -8.94 1.40 18.28
CA ALA A 152 -8.88 1.01 19.68
C ALA A 152 -7.74 1.70 20.43
N ILE A 153 -6.52 1.65 19.88
CA ILE A 153 -5.36 2.33 20.51
C ILE A 153 -5.59 3.84 20.58
N THR A 154 -6.11 4.46 19.52
CA THR A 154 -6.38 5.90 19.50
C THR A 154 -7.41 6.29 20.57
N HIS A 155 -8.45 5.47 20.74
CA HIS A 155 -9.51 5.73 21.72
C HIS A 155 -9.01 5.60 23.17
N TYR A 156 -8.25 4.54 23.52
CA TYR A 156 -7.88 4.25 24.91
C TYR A 156 -6.53 4.85 25.34
N ALA A 157 -5.56 4.94 24.42
CA ALA A 157 -4.19 5.31 24.75
C ALA A 157 -3.68 6.53 23.95
N GLY A 158 -4.46 6.99 22.96
CA GLY A 158 -4.06 8.06 22.06
C GLY A 158 -3.24 7.57 20.86
N TRP A 159 -3.31 8.33 19.76
CA TRP A 159 -2.74 7.95 18.48
C TRP A 159 -1.22 7.68 18.48
N ARG A 160 -0.47 8.32 19.40
CA ARG A 160 0.98 8.14 19.54
C ARG A 160 1.37 6.71 19.90
N PHE A 161 0.52 5.99 20.62
CA PHE A 161 0.78 4.60 21.02
C PHE A 161 0.79 3.62 19.85
N ILE A 162 0.15 3.91 18.70
CA ILE A 162 0.28 3.13 17.47
C ILE A 162 1.77 3.05 17.06
N PHE A 163 2.46 4.17 17.12
CA PHE A 163 3.88 4.23 16.73
C PHE A 163 4.81 3.62 17.79
N TRP A 164 4.48 3.71 19.07
CA TRP A 164 5.20 2.96 20.11
C TRP A 164 5.08 1.45 19.91
N LEU A 165 3.90 0.94 19.58
CA LEU A 165 3.70 -0.47 19.25
C LEU A 165 4.61 -0.90 18.09
N ASN A 166 4.68 -0.08 17.04
CA ASN A 166 5.56 -0.32 15.89
C ASN A 166 7.06 -0.33 16.28
N VAL A 167 7.48 0.57 17.19
CA VAL A 167 8.87 0.55 17.72
C VAL A 167 9.18 -0.80 18.34
N PHE A 168 8.35 -1.28 19.28
CA PHE A 168 8.60 -2.55 19.97
C PHE A 168 8.53 -3.75 19.02
N ALA A 169 7.54 -3.79 18.13
CA ALA A 169 7.40 -4.88 17.17
C ALA A 169 8.61 -4.96 16.21
N MET A 170 9.04 -3.82 15.68
CA MET A 170 10.17 -3.74 14.76
C MET A 170 11.51 -4.00 15.47
N MET A 171 11.71 -3.50 16.68
CA MET A 171 12.90 -3.83 17.47
C MET A 171 13.00 -5.33 17.74
N GLY A 172 11.89 -5.97 18.12
CA GLY A 172 11.83 -7.42 18.34
C GLY A 172 12.17 -8.20 17.07
N ALA A 173 11.55 -7.83 15.94
CA ALA A 173 11.82 -8.46 14.64
C ALA A 173 13.30 -8.25 14.21
N GLY A 174 13.80 -7.03 14.33
CA GLY A 174 15.19 -6.69 13.97
C GLY A 174 16.22 -7.43 14.84
N LEU A 175 15.96 -7.54 16.13
CA LEU A 175 16.83 -8.30 17.05
C LEU A 175 16.90 -9.77 16.65
N ILE A 176 15.74 -10.42 16.41
CA ILE A 176 15.71 -11.82 15.99
C ILE A 176 16.48 -12.01 14.68
N LEU A 177 16.23 -11.17 13.66
CA LEU A 177 16.94 -11.27 12.39
C LEU A 177 18.45 -11.01 12.51
N SER A 178 18.87 -10.11 13.41
CA SER A 178 20.27 -9.80 13.62
C SER A 178 21.07 -10.95 14.26
N LEU A 179 20.43 -11.84 14.97
CA LEU A 179 21.06 -13.00 15.62
C LEU A 179 21.23 -14.20 14.68
N HIS A 180 20.61 -14.19 13.49
CA HIS A 180 20.63 -15.34 12.56
C HIS A 180 21.63 -15.09 11.41
N PRO A 181 22.33 -16.13 10.94
CA PRO A 181 23.24 -16.01 9.82
C PRO A 181 22.47 -15.61 8.55
N GLY A 182 22.97 -14.65 7.81
CA GLY A 182 22.47 -14.25 6.51
C GLY A 182 23.44 -14.62 5.41
N THR A 183 22.95 -14.74 4.17
CA THR A 183 23.82 -14.88 3.01
C THR A 183 24.59 -13.60 2.74
N LYS A 184 25.79 -13.74 2.21
CA LYS A 184 26.55 -12.59 1.71
C LYS A 184 25.96 -12.15 0.38
N GLY A 185 25.68 -10.86 0.25
CA GLY A 185 25.23 -10.30 -1.02
C GLY A 185 26.31 -10.39 -2.12
N HIS A 186 25.89 -10.13 -3.34
CA HIS A 186 26.75 -10.10 -4.52
C HIS A 186 27.06 -8.65 -4.92
N PRO A 187 28.22 -8.09 -4.54
CA PRO A 187 28.53 -6.65 -4.69
C PRO A 187 28.75 -6.18 -6.14
N THR A 188 28.58 -7.05 -7.13
CA THR A 188 28.87 -6.77 -8.55
C THR A 188 27.84 -5.94 -9.30
N LYS A 189 26.68 -5.66 -8.72
CA LYS A 189 25.61 -4.85 -9.35
C LYS A 189 25.75 -3.37 -8.94
N SER A 190 25.84 -2.48 -9.93
CA SER A 190 25.72 -1.04 -9.68
C SER A 190 24.24 -0.63 -9.60
N THR A 191 23.89 0.13 -8.56
CA THR A 191 22.54 0.71 -8.45
C THR A 191 22.40 1.88 -9.41
N ASP A 192 21.31 1.93 -10.17
CA ASP A 192 21.00 3.04 -11.07
C ASP A 192 20.38 4.21 -10.28
N TRP A 193 21.24 5.03 -9.67
CA TRP A 193 20.79 6.23 -8.93
C TRP A 193 20.15 7.29 -9.83
N VAL A 194 20.48 7.31 -11.12
CA VAL A 194 19.90 8.24 -12.09
C VAL A 194 18.43 7.87 -12.36
N GLY A 195 18.16 6.59 -12.61
CA GLY A 195 16.80 6.08 -12.73
C GLY A 195 15.96 6.33 -11.49
N VAL A 196 16.51 6.10 -10.29
CA VAL A 196 15.82 6.43 -9.01
C VAL A 196 15.52 7.92 -8.90
N GLY A 197 16.49 8.78 -9.26
CA GLY A 197 16.32 10.24 -9.25
C GLY A 197 15.18 10.68 -10.19
N PHE A 198 15.11 10.13 -11.39
CA PHE A 198 14.01 10.42 -12.32
C PHE A 198 12.68 9.82 -11.85
N LEU A 199 12.67 8.64 -11.23
CA LEU A 199 11.45 8.04 -10.67
C LEU A 199 10.88 8.91 -9.55
N ALA A 200 11.73 9.36 -8.62
CA ALA A 200 11.35 10.31 -7.57
C ALA A 200 10.90 11.66 -8.18
N GLY A 201 11.67 12.17 -9.15
CA GLY A 201 11.37 13.40 -9.90
C GLY A 201 10.07 13.33 -10.70
N PHE A 202 9.59 12.14 -11.04
CA PHE A 202 8.27 11.92 -11.63
C PHE A 202 7.18 11.84 -10.57
N MET A 203 7.32 10.93 -9.60
CA MET A 203 6.25 10.63 -8.64
C MET A 203 5.96 11.79 -7.69
N VAL A 204 7.00 12.45 -7.16
CA VAL A 204 6.82 13.53 -6.17
C VAL A 204 6.13 14.76 -6.78
N PRO A 205 6.60 15.34 -7.90
CA PRO A 205 5.92 16.47 -8.52
C PRO A 205 4.53 16.11 -9.07
N LEU A 206 4.30 14.86 -9.50
CA LEU A 206 2.97 14.39 -9.89
C LEU A 206 1.97 14.56 -8.75
N ILE A 207 2.31 14.07 -7.56
CA ILE A 207 1.42 14.16 -6.39
C ILE A 207 1.26 15.60 -5.92
N ILE A 208 2.36 16.38 -5.87
CA ILE A 208 2.30 17.81 -5.53
C ILE A 208 1.40 18.57 -6.51
N GLY A 209 1.54 18.30 -7.81
CA GLY A 209 0.74 18.94 -8.85
C GLY A 209 -0.74 18.59 -8.76
N LEU A 210 -1.07 17.32 -8.53
CA LEU A 210 -2.45 16.88 -8.32
C LEU A 210 -3.05 17.52 -7.04
N GLN A 211 -2.33 17.52 -5.92
CA GLN A 211 -2.78 18.19 -4.69
C GLN A 211 -2.92 19.69 -4.85
N ALA A 212 -2.07 20.32 -5.65
CA ALA A 212 -2.17 21.76 -5.94
C ALA A 212 -3.46 22.12 -6.68
N LEU A 213 -4.04 21.19 -7.45
CA LEU A 213 -5.35 21.37 -8.08
C LEU A 213 -6.50 21.24 -7.08
N THR A 214 -6.31 20.55 -5.96
CA THR A 214 -7.37 20.29 -4.96
C THR A 214 -7.49 21.39 -3.91
N HIS A 215 -6.41 22.15 -3.67
CA HIS A 215 -6.35 23.13 -2.59
C HIS A 215 -6.33 24.57 -3.12
N ALA A 216 -7.37 25.33 -2.79
CA ALA A 216 -7.59 26.71 -3.28
C ALA A 216 -6.47 27.73 -2.97
N ARG A 217 -5.53 27.40 -2.07
CA ARG A 217 -4.40 28.27 -1.71
C ARG A 217 -3.22 28.16 -2.68
N THR A 218 -3.18 27.16 -3.55
CA THR A 218 -2.12 26.99 -4.55
C THR A 218 -2.52 27.65 -5.87
N THR A 219 -1.58 28.34 -6.48
CA THR A 219 -1.84 28.94 -7.79
C THR A 219 -1.87 27.86 -8.87
N LEU A 220 -2.79 27.97 -9.83
CA LEU A 220 -2.86 27.07 -10.99
C LEU A 220 -1.49 26.97 -11.70
N LYS A 221 -0.70 28.04 -11.68
CA LYS A 221 0.67 28.06 -12.22
C LYS A 221 1.59 27.06 -11.51
N ALA A 222 1.50 26.94 -10.18
CA ALA A 222 2.31 25.98 -9.41
C ALA A 222 1.90 24.54 -9.71
N ALA A 223 0.59 24.29 -9.84
CA ALA A 223 0.08 22.96 -10.24
C ALA A 223 0.59 22.56 -11.64
N ILE A 224 0.47 23.48 -12.62
CA ILE A 224 0.96 23.24 -13.99
C ILE A 224 2.48 23.03 -14.00
N ALA A 225 3.24 23.84 -13.24
CA ALA A 225 4.69 23.68 -13.17
C ALA A 225 5.11 22.33 -12.58
N ALA A 226 4.44 21.88 -11.51
CA ALA A 226 4.71 20.57 -10.90
C ALA A 226 4.36 19.42 -11.86
N LEU A 227 3.20 19.48 -12.53
CA LEU A 227 2.81 18.47 -13.51
C LEU A 227 3.72 18.47 -14.74
N ALA A 228 4.16 19.63 -15.21
CA ALA A 228 5.13 19.72 -16.30
C ALA A 228 6.48 19.10 -15.88
N LEU A 229 6.95 19.37 -14.66
CA LEU A 229 8.15 18.75 -14.11
C LEU A 229 8.01 17.22 -14.03
N ALA A 230 6.85 16.72 -13.60
CA ALA A 230 6.57 15.29 -13.58
C ALA A 230 6.66 14.66 -14.98
N ILE A 231 6.07 15.31 -15.99
CA ILE A 231 6.13 14.84 -17.38
C ILE A 231 7.58 14.83 -17.91
N LEU A 232 8.34 15.90 -17.64
CA LEU A 232 9.74 15.97 -18.06
C LEU A 232 10.59 14.91 -17.36
N ALA A 233 10.39 14.70 -16.06
CA ALA A 233 11.08 13.66 -15.32
C ALA A 233 10.70 12.24 -15.78
N PHE A 234 9.44 12.01 -16.15
CA PHE A 234 9.01 10.75 -16.77
C PHE A 234 9.68 10.52 -18.13
N GLY A 235 9.77 11.56 -18.95
CA GLY A 235 10.54 11.50 -20.20
C GLY A 235 12.02 11.19 -19.96
N GLY A 236 12.63 11.83 -18.95
CA GLY A 236 14.00 11.53 -18.51
C GLY A 236 14.17 10.11 -18.00
N LEU A 237 13.20 9.60 -17.23
CA LEU A 237 13.16 8.23 -16.76
C LEU A 237 13.14 7.26 -17.94
N LEU A 238 12.22 7.41 -18.89
CA LEU A 238 12.15 6.58 -20.08
C LEU A 238 13.48 6.60 -20.86
N TRP A 239 14.07 7.78 -21.05
CA TRP A 239 15.34 7.92 -21.76
C TRP A 239 16.51 7.25 -21.04
N SER A 240 16.61 7.41 -19.71
CA SER A 240 17.65 6.79 -18.88
C SER A 240 17.53 5.27 -18.89
N GLU A 241 16.33 4.74 -18.59
CA GLU A 241 16.07 3.31 -18.49
C GLU A 241 16.26 2.55 -19.81
N MET A 242 15.97 3.20 -20.95
CA MET A 242 16.22 2.59 -22.27
C MET A 242 17.71 2.44 -22.59
N ARG A 243 18.60 3.19 -21.94
CA ARG A 243 20.05 3.21 -22.17
C ARG A 243 20.85 2.46 -21.12
N HIS A 244 20.25 2.26 -19.93
CA HIS A 244 20.95 1.60 -18.83
C HIS A 244 20.94 0.08 -18.99
N LEU A 245 22.10 -0.56 -18.74
CA LEU A 245 22.22 -2.03 -18.83
C LEU A 245 21.44 -2.75 -17.73
N GLN A 246 21.28 -2.12 -16.57
CA GLN A 246 20.55 -2.64 -15.43
C GLN A 246 19.54 -1.58 -14.93
N PRO A 247 18.44 -1.36 -15.67
CA PRO A 247 17.48 -0.33 -15.35
C PRO A 247 16.78 -0.61 -14.02
N VAL A 248 16.42 0.46 -13.26
CA VAL A 248 15.60 0.37 -12.05
C VAL A 248 14.17 -0.04 -12.42
N VAL A 249 13.62 0.61 -13.45
CA VAL A 249 12.30 0.31 -14.00
C VAL A 249 12.46 -0.30 -15.39
N ASP A 250 12.38 -1.60 -15.48
CA ASP A 250 12.46 -2.26 -16.80
C ASP A 250 11.13 -2.17 -17.55
N PHE A 251 10.94 -1.09 -18.31
CA PHE A 251 9.72 -0.88 -19.10
C PHE A 251 9.44 -2.00 -20.13
N ARG A 252 10.44 -2.82 -20.47
CA ARG A 252 10.26 -3.96 -21.38
C ARG A 252 9.35 -5.02 -20.78
N LEU A 253 9.25 -5.10 -19.43
CA LEU A 253 8.33 -6.01 -18.76
C LEU A 253 6.87 -5.69 -19.07
N PHE A 254 6.54 -4.42 -19.31
CA PHE A 254 5.17 -4.02 -19.72
C PHE A 254 4.80 -4.45 -21.14
N SER A 255 5.77 -4.89 -21.97
CA SER A 255 5.47 -5.55 -23.26
C SER A 255 4.78 -6.90 -23.04
N ASN A 256 4.99 -7.54 -21.89
CA ASN A 256 4.20 -8.68 -21.48
C ASN A 256 2.81 -8.20 -21.03
N ARG A 257 1.81 -8.54 -21.83
CA ARG A 257 0.42 -8.08 -21.61
C ARG A 257 -0.12 -8.46 -20.23
N ASN A 258 0.16 -9.68 -19.75
CA ASN A 258 -0.32 -10.12 -18.45
C ASN A 258 0.35 -9.36 -17.30
N PHE A 259 1.64 -9.06 -17.41
CA PHE A 259 2.35 -8.23 -16.45
C PHE A 259 1.82 -6.78 -16.45
N ALA A 260 1.58 -6.19 -17.62
CA ALA A 260 1.02 -4.85 -17.74
C ALA A 260 -0.38 -4.75 -17.12
N VAL A 261 -1.25 -5.74 -17.39
CA VAL A 261 -2.60 -5.81 -16.79
C VAL A 261 -2.51 -5.99 -15.28
N ALA A 262 -1.64 -6.88 -14.79
CA ALA A 262 -1.46 -7.11 -13.36
C ALA A 262 -0.95 -5.86 -12.64
N SER A 263 -0.02 -5.10 -13.24
CA SER A 263 0.47 -3.83 -12.70
C SER A 263 -0.62 -2.76 -12.64
N GLY A 264 -1.43 -2.65 -13.69
CA GLY A 264 -2.59 -1.75 -13.71
C GLY A 264 -3.65 -2.13 -12.68
N LEU A 265 -3.92 -3.43 -12.49
CA LEU A 265 -4.80 -3.91 -11.42
C LEU A 265 -4.23 -3.63 -10.04
N ALA A 266 -2.93 -3.86 -9.81
CA ALA A 266 -2.28 -3.57 -8.55
C ALA A 266 -2.38 -2.07 -8.19
N PHE A 267 -2.22 -1.19 -9.18
CA PHE A 267 -2.44 0.26 -9.04
C PHE A 267 -3.89 0.57 -8.63
N LEU A 268 -4.89 0.09 -9.39
CA LEU A 268 -6.30 0.41 -9.16
C LEU A 268 -6.80 -0.16 -7.83
N LEU A 269 -6.39 -1.36 -7.44
CA LEU A 269 -6.81 -1.99 -6.18
C LEU A 269 -6.26 -1.26 -4.95
N MET A 270 -5.00 -0.79 -5.02
CA MET A 270 -4.43 0.00 -3.94
C MET A 270 -5.01 1.42 -3.92
N PHE A 271 -5.31 1.99 -5.10
CA PHE A 271 -6.10 3.21 -5.24
C PHE A 271 -7.43 3.06 -4.49
N ASP A 272 -8.18 1.98 -4.74
CA ASP A 272 -9.50 1.77 -4.16
C ASP A 272 -9.44 1.57 -2.64
N ILE A 273 -8.58 0.67 -2.15
CA ILE A 273 -8.54 0.36 -0.70
C ILE A 273 -8.02 1.53 0.13
N MET A 274 -6.96 2.23 -0.31
CA MET A 274 -6.40 3.34 0.44
C MET A 274 -7.36 4.54 0.47
N THR A 275 -7.97 4.85 -0.66
CA THR A 275 -8.97 5.92 -0.77
C THR A 275 -10.21 5.61 0.08
N LEU A 276 -10.72 4.38 -0.01
CA LEU A 276 -11.88 3.95 0.78
C LEU A 276 -11.61 4.09 2.28
N LEU A 277 -10.51 3.51 2.78
CA LEU A 277 -10.21 3.52 4.21
C LEU A 277 -9.90 4.93 4.72
N PHE A 278 -9.21 5.76 3.93
CA PHE A 278 -8.87 7.13 4.30
C PHE A 278 -10.13 8.00 4.44
N TYR A 279 -10.93 8.11 3.39
CA TYR A 279 -12.11 8.98 3.40
C TYR A 279 -13.27 8.43 4.20
N TYR A 280 -13.37 7.10 4.33
CA TYR A 280 -14.31 6.50 5.27
C TYR A 280 -14.03 6.91 6.71
N ASN A 281 -12.79 6.85 7.17
CA ASN A 281 -12.44 7.24 8.54
C ASN A 281 -12.68 8.73 8.79
N LEU A 282 -12.40 9.60 7.82
CA LEU A 282 -12.72 11.03 7.92
C LEU A 282 -14.23 11.26 7.99
N PHE A 283 -15.01 10.58 7.16
CA PHE A 283 -16.47 10.67 7.16
C PHE A 283 -17.09 10.07 8.43
N ALA A 284 -16.64 8.88 8.82
CA ALA A 284 -17.21 8.16 9.96
C ALA A 284 -17.02 8.89 11.30
N GLN A 285 -15.88 9.57 11.48
CA GLN A 285 -15.55 10.29 12.72
C GLN A 285 -15.93 11.77 12.66
N SER A 286 -16.34 12.31 11.49
CA SER A 286 -16.81 13.69 11.37
C SER A 286 -18.17 13.87 12.04
N PRO A 287 -18.41 14.99 12.76
CA PRO A 287 -19.74 15.36 13.26
C PRO A 287 -20.81 15.47 12.17
N ASP A 288 -20.43 15.94 10.99
CA ASP A 288 -21.32 16.05 9.82
C ASP A 288 -21.51 14.71 9.09
N GLY A 289 -20.73 13.68 9.46
CA GLY A 289 -20.82 12.34 8.93
C GLY A 289 -21.61 11.39 9.83
N LEU A 290 -20.94 10.38 10.43
CA LEU A 290 -21.55 9.43 11.35
C LEU A 290 -21.32 9.78 12.82
N GLY A 291 -20.38 10.69 13.14
CA GLY A 291 -20.05 11.10 14.51
C GLY A 291 -19.47 9.97 15.39
N LEU A 292 -18.90 8.93 14.77
CA LEU A 292 -18.38 7.77 15.48
C LEU A 292 -17.08 8.11 16.21
N SER A 293 -16.87 7.48 17.36
CA SER A 293 -15.57 7.46 18.02
C SER A 293 -14.54 6.66 17.17
N PRO A 294 -13.22 6.85 17.37
CA PRO A 294 -12.19 6.10 16.64
C PRO A 294 -12.37 4.58 16.71
N ILE A 295 -12.77 4.06 17.88
CA ILE A 295 -12.99 2.62 18.05
C ILE A 295 -14.22 2.12 17.31
N GLU A 296 -15.34 2.88 17.33
CA GLU A 296 -16.55 2.53 16.59
C GLU A 296 -16.31 2.58 15.09
N ALA A 297 -15.57 3.56 14.60
CA ALA A 297 -15.14 3.63 13.19
C ALA A 297 -14.27 2.42 12.81
N GLY A 298 -13.36 1.99 13.70
CA GLY A 298 -12.57 0.77 13.51
C GLY A 298 -13.43 -0.49 13.48
N PHE A 299 -14.36 -0.65 14.41
CA PHE A 299 -15.27 -1.79 14.46
C PHE A 299 -16.20 -1.87 13.24
N SER A 300 -16.64 -0.74 12.72
CA SER A 300 -17.50 -0.69 11.53
C SER A 300 -16.80 -1.22 10.26
N LEU A 301 -15.46 -1.24 10.23
CA LEU A 301 -14.66 -1.81 9.15
C LEU A 301 -14.36 -3.31 9.31
N VAL A 302 -14.70 -3.92 10.47
CA VAL A 302 -14.46 -5.36 10.69
C VAL A 302 -15.18 -6.23 9.66
N PRO A 303 -16.46 -6.00 9.29
CA PRO A 303 -17.12 -6.80 8.26
C PRO A 303 -16.42 -6.71 6.88
N LEU A 304 -15.90 -5.54 6.50
CA LEU A 304 -15.07 -5.39 5.30
C LEU A 304 -13.80 -6.25 5.42
N ALA A 305 -13.09 -6.17 6.55
CA ALA A 305 -11.85 -6.93 6.78
C ALA A 305 -12.09 -8.44 6.77
N VAL A 306 -13.16 -8.91 7.41
CA VAL A 306 -13.57 -10.33 7.41
C VAL A 306 -13.90 -10.80 6.00
N ALA A 307 -14.66 -10.01 5.23
CA ALA A 307 -14.98 -10.33 3.84
C ALA A 307 -13.71 -10.39 2.99
N LEU A 308 -12.82 -9.39 3.12
CA LEU A 308 -11.54 -9.35 2.40
C LEU A 308 -10.69 -10.59 2.70
N PHE A 309 -10.54 -10.96 3.97
CA PHE A 309 -9.75 -12.13 4.36
C PHE A 309 -10.37 -13.44 3.88
N SER A 310 -11.68 -13.60 4.04
CA SER A 310 -12.40 -14.83 3.67
C SER A 310 -12.36 -15.08 2.16
N PHE A 311 -12.63 -14.06 1.35
CA PHE A 311 -12.63 -14.18 -0.10
C PHE A 311 -11.22 -14.26 -0.69
N ALA A 312 -10.19 -13.65 -0.04
CA ALA A 312 -8.81 -13.83 -0.44
C ALA A 312 -8.37 -15.31 -0.31
N ARG A 313 -8.84 -16.03 0.72
CA ARG A 313 -8.60 -17.49 0.85
C ARG A 313 -9.34 -18.29 -0.20
N ALA A 314 -10.52 -17.88 -0.61
CA ALA A 314 -11.31 -18.53 -1.64
C ALA A 314 -10.80 -18.27 -3.07
N ALA A 315 -10.01 -17.21 -3.28
CA ALA A 315 -9.57 -16.79 -4.59
C ALA A 315 -8.84 -17.87 -5.41
N PRO A 316 -7.93 -18.71 -4.86
CA PRO A 316 -7.30 -19.79 -5.63
C PRO A 316 -8.30 -20.81 -6.15
N TRP A 317 -9.25 -21.22 -5.32
CA TRP A 317 -10.30 -22.17 -5.70
C TRP A 317 -11.25 -21.58 -6.75
N LEU A 318 -11.69 -20.34 -6.55
CA LEU A 318 -12.53 -19.64 -7.52
C LEU A 318 -11.81 -19.45 -8.86
N GLY A 319 -10.51 -19.11 -8.84
CA GLY A 319 -9.71 -18.97 -10.05
C GLY A 319 -9.61 -20.25 -10.87
N ILE A 320 -9.61 -21.42 -10.22
CA ILE A 320 -9.63 -22.72 -10.89
C ILE A 320 -11.04 -23.00 -11.45
N SER A 321 -12.10 -22.73 -10.68
CA SER A 321 -13.48 -23.13 -11.03
C SER A 321 -14.11 -22.29 -12.14
N ILE A 322 -13.95 -20.97 -12.11
CA ILE A 322 -14.57 -20.04 -13.08
C ILE A 322 -13.58 -19.42 -14.05
N GLY A 323 -12.29 -19.69 -13.86
CA GLY A 323 -11.20 -19.10 -14.62
C GLY A 323 -10.76 -17.74 -14.07
N LEU A 324 -9.44 -17.55 -14.04
CA LEU A 324 -8.78 -16.40 -13.41
C LEU A 324 -9.28 -15.04 -13.95
N ARG A 325 -9.38 -14.91 -15.27
CA ARG A 325 -9.86 -13.69 -15.94
C ARG A 325 -11.27 -13.29 -15.48
N ARG A 326 -12.19 -14.26 -15.41
CA ARG A 326 -13.57 -14.03 -14.97
C ARG A 326 -13.62 -13.69 -13.49
N MET A 327 -12.85 -14.40 -12.68
CA MET A 327 -12.77 -14.14 -11.24
C MET A 327 -12.32 -12.72 -10.93
N LEU A 328 -11.27 -12.23 -11.59
CA LEU A 328 -10.77 -10.85 -11.39
C LEU A 328 -11.80 -9.82 -11.82
N ALA A 329 -12.46 -10.02 -12.97
CA ALA A 329 -13.50 -9.13 -13.44
C ALA A 329 -14.73 -9.14 -12.51
N CYS A 330 -15.20 -10.32 -12.07
CA CYS A 330 -16.30 -10.44 -11.11
C CYS A 330 -15.96 -9.78 -9.77
N GLY A 331 -14.75 -9.98 -9.26
CA GLY A 331 -14.30 -9.29 -8.03
C GLY A 331 -14.38 -7.78 -8.16
N SER A 332 -13.88 -7.22 -9.24
CA SER A 332 -13.94 -5.78 -9.49
C SER A 332 -15.39 -5.28 -9.66
N LEU A 333 -16.27 -6.05 -10.29
CA LEU A 333 -17.71 -5.71 -10.38
C LEU A 333 -18.40 -5.78 -9.01
N ILE A 334 -18.05 -6.76 -8.17
CA ILE A 334 -18.56 -6.85 -6.79
C ILE A 334 -18.11 -5.64 -5.97
N LEU A 335 -16.87 -5.16 -6.16
CA LEU A 335 -16.40 -3.92 -5.55
C LEU A 335 -17.26 -2.72 -5.98
N ALA A 336 -17.52 -2.56 -7.29
CA ALA A 336 -18.36 -1.50 -7.80
C ALA A 336 -19.79 -1.57 -7.23
N LEU A 337 -20.36 -2.78 -7.09
CA LEU A 337 -21.65 -3.00 -6.45
C LEU A 337 -21.62 -2.61 -4.97
N GLY A 338 -20.55 -2.96 -4.23
CA GLY A 338 -20.38 -2.57 -2.83
C GLY A 338 -20.34 -1.04 -2.67
N CYS A 339 -19.60 -0.35 -3.55
CA CYS A 339 -19.58 1.11 -3.58
C CYS A 339 -20.97 1.71 -3.89
N ALA A 340 -21.74 1.12 -4.81
CA ALA A 340 -23.09 1.55 -5.14
C ALA A 340 -24.06 1.37 -3.97
N ILE A 341 -23.99 0.22 -3.26
CA ILE A 341 -24.80 -0.03 -2.06
C ILE A 341 -24.45 0.99 -0.96
N ALA A 342 -23.16 1.22 -0.73
CA ALA A 342 -22.70 2.22 0.23
C ALA A 342 -23.14 3.64 -0.15
N TRP A 343 -23.13 3.99 -1.44
CA TRP A 343 -23.61 5.28 -1.95
C TRP A 343 -25.09 5.47 -1.70
N VAL A 344 -25.91 4.44 -1.97
CA VAL A 344 -27.37 4.45 -1.71
C VAL A 344 -27.62 4.64 -0.21
N SER A 345 -26.84 4.01 0.67
CA SER A 345 -27.01 4.10 2.12
C SER A 345 -26.83 5.52 2.69
N ILE A 346 -26.08 6.38 2.02
CA ILE A 346 -25.88 7.77 2.45
C ILE A 346 -27.15 8.60 2.22
N HIS A 347 -27.98 8.21 1.26
CA HIS A 347 -29.17 8.95 0.84
C HIS A 347 -30.46 8.38 1.40
N TRP A 348 -30.48 7.12 1.89
CA TRP A 348 -31.67 6.42 2.38
C TRP A 348 -31.43 5.77 3.76
N GLU A 349 -32.51 5.66 4.56
CA GLU A 349 -32.51 4.94 5.83
C GLU A 349 -32.78 3.42 5.60
N PRO A 350 -32.21 2.50 6.37
CA PRO A 350 -31.31 2.71 7.50
C PRO A 350 -29.84 2.87 7.08
N ARG A 351 -29.29 4.05 7.25
CA ARG A 351 -27.95 4.43 6.77
C ARG A 351 -26.85 3.46 7.18
N PHE A 352 -26.71 3.19 8.49
CA PHE A 352 -25.55 2.49 9.01
C PHE A 352 -25.48 1.02 8.57
N ALA A 353 -26.59 0.27 8.67
CA ALA A 353 -26.62 -1.15 8.30
C ALA A 353 -26.34 -1.37 6.81
N MET A 354 -26.94 -0.54 5.93
CA MET A 354 -26.68 -0.62 4.48
C MET A 354 -25.24 -0.21 4.13
N LEU A 355 -24.68 0.78 4.85
CA LEU A 355 -23.29 1.19 4.66
C LEU A 355 -22.34 0.03 4.99
N ILE A 356 -22.55 -0.63 6.14
CA ILE A 356 -21.75 -1.81 6.54
C ILE A 356 -21.90 -2.96 5.53
N LEU A 357 -23.10 -3.20 5.01
CA LEU A 357 -23.32 -4.18 3.95
C LEU A 357 -22.52 -3.79 2.68
N GLY A 358 -22.61 -2.54 2.25
CA GLY A 358 -21.87 -2.04 1.08
C GLY A 358 -20.36 -2.19 1.24
N LEU A 359 -19.82 -1.83 2.42
CA LEU A 359 -18.41 -2.00 2.76
C LEU A 359 -17.99 -3.50 2.76
N SER A 360 -18.86 -4.39 3.29
CA SER A 360 -18.60 -5.83 3.31
C SER A 360 -18.54 -6.40 1.89
N VAL A 361 -19.47 -6.00 1.03
CA VAL A 361 -19.50 -6.39 -0.38
C VAL A 361 -18.27 -5.83 -1.11
N ALA A 362 -17.88 -4.58 -0.84
CA ALA A 362 -16.66 -4.00 -1.39
C ALA A 362 -15.40 -4.77 -0.97
N GLY A 363 -15.31 -5.16 0.31
CA GLY A 363 -14.22 -6.00 0.82
C GLY A 363 -14.12 -7.35 0.11
N ALA A 364 -15.25 -8.03 -0.10
CA ALA A 364 -15.30 -9.28 -0.86
C ALA A 364 -14.82 -9.08 -2.31
N GLY A 365 -15.25 -7.97 -2.93
CA GLY A 365 -14.87 -7.61 -4.28
C GLY A 365 -13.38 -7.29 -4.43
N LEU A 366 -12.80 -6.55 -3.49
CA LEU A 366 -11.37 -6.23 -3.45
C LEU A 366 -10.50 -7.48 -3.28
N ALA A 367 -10.94 -8.44 -2.48
CA ALA A 367 -10.17 -9.62 -2.10
C ALA A 367 -9.70 -10.46 -3.29
N LEU A 368 -10.60 -10.73 -4.23
CA LEU A 368 -10.37 -11.65 -5.34
C LEU A 368 -9.25 -11.17 -6.28
N PRO A 369 -9.29 -9.93 -6.81
CA PRO A 369 -8.22 -9.44 -7.65
C PRO A 369 -6.94 -9.12 -6.86
N TYR A 370 -7.04 -8.64 -5.62
CA TYR A 370 -5.88 -8.30 -4.81
C TYR A 370 -4.99 -9.52 -4.51
N ALA A 371 -5.59 -10.65 -4.14
CA ALA A 371 -4.86 -11.89 -3.85
C ALA A 371 -4.24 -12.53 -5.10
N SER A 372 -4.75 -12.25 -6.29
CA SER A 372 -4.43 -13.01 -7.50
C SER A 372 -3.65 -12.23 -8.55
N ALA A 373 -3.88 -10.92 -8.70
CA ALA A 373 -3.27 -10.10 -9.74
C ALA A 373 -1.72 -10.14 -9.73
N PRO A 374 -1.02 -10.01 -8.57
CA PRO A 374 0.44 -10.09 -8.55
C PRO A 374 0.97 -11.44 -9.02
N ARG A 375 0.31 -12.54 -8.61
CA ARG A 375 0.70 -13.91 -9.02
C ARG A 375 0.63 -14.08 -10.52
N VAL A 376 -0.43 -13.54 -11.15
CA VAL A 376 -0.61 -13.61 -12.62
C VAL A 376 0.48 -12.87 -13.34
N GLY A 377 0.79 -11.66 -12.93
CA GLY A 377 1.83 -10.85 -13.54
C GLY A 377 3.19 -11.51 -13.45
N LEU A 378 3.56 -11.99 -12.26
CA LEU A 378 4.87 -12.58 -12.01
C LEU A 378 5.04 -13.96 -12.65
N ALA A 379 3.99 -14.79 -12.71
CA ALA A 379 4.04 -16.12 -13.30
C ALA A 379 4.38 -16.12 -14.81
N THR A 380 4.21 -14.99 -15.49
CA THR A 380 4.51 -14.86 -16.92
C THR A 380 5.93 -14.34 -17.21
N LEU A 381 6.70 -14.03 -16.17
CA LEU A 381 8.06 -13.53 -16.29
C LEU A 381 9.09 -14.67 -16.17
N ALA A 382 10.24 -14.47 -16.80
CA ALA A 382 11.38 -15.36 -16.59
C ALA A 382 11.85 -15.29 -15.11
N GLN A 383 12.34 -16.39 -14.56
CA GLN A 383 12.77 -16.48 -13.15
C GLN A 383 13.76 -15.38 -12.75
N THR A 384 14.64 -14.97 -13.66
CA THR A 384 15.61 -13.89 -13.47
C THR A 384 14.98 -12.49 -13.40
N GLN A 385 13.74 -12.34 -13.83
CA GLN A 385 13.01 -11.07 -13.88
C GLN A 385 11.98 -10.93 -12.75
N VAL A 386 11.67 -12.02 -12.02
CA VAL A 386 10.62 -12.03 -10.99
C VAL A 386 10.88 -10.99 -9.90
N GLY A 387 12.12 -10.85 -9.43
CA GLY A 387 12.49 -9.87 -8.41
C GLY A 387 12.21 -8.44 -8.84
N LYS A 388 12.67 -8.04 -10.03
CA LYS A 388 12.39 -6.71 -10.62
C LYS A 388 10.90 -6.51 -10.86
N GLY A 389 10.23 -7.51 -11.42
CA GLY A 389 8.79 -7.47 -11.66
C GLY A 389 7.99 -7.26 -10.37
N SER A 390 8.37 -7.93 -9.28
CA SER A 390 7.74 -7.75 -7.97
C SER A 390 7.93 -6.33 -7.43
N GLY A 391 9.15 -5.79 -7.52
CA GLY A 391 9.41 -4.39 -7.14
C GLY A 391 8.56 -3.40 -7.92
N MET A 392 8.46 -3.57 -9.24
CA MET A 392 7.64 -2.72 -10.12
C MET A 392 6.14 -2.82 -9.80
N LEU A 393 5.62 -4.04 -9.57
CA LEU A 393 4.22 -4.24 -9.14
C LEU A 393 3.91 -3.51 -7.83
N ASN A 394 4.79 -3.64 -6.85
CA ASN A 394 4.63 -2.96 -5.56
C ASN A 394 4.73 -1.44 -5.70
N SER A 395 5.66 -0.93 -6.53
CA SER A 395 5.78 0.50 -6.84
C SER A 395 4.49 1.03 -7.47
N CYS A 396 3.91 0.31 -8.45
CA CYS A 396 2.60 0.65 -9.03
C CYS A 396 1.50 0.65 -7.97
N SER A 397 1.48 -0.34 -7.05
CA SER A 397 0.49 -0.40 -5.96
C SER A 397 0.59 0.83 -5.06
N PHE A 398 1.76 1.15 -4.53
CA PHE A 398 1.92 2.30 -3.63
C PHE A 398 1.61 3.62 -4.32
N LEU A 399 2.01 3.78 -5.59
CA LEU A 399 1.64 4.95 -6.40
C LEU A 399 0.11 5.04 -6.56
N GLY A 400 -0.56 3.91 -6.82
CA GLY A 400 -2.02 3.83 -6.89
C GLY A 400 -2.69 4.36 -5.62
N GLY A 401 -2.21 3.91 -4.45
CA GLY A 401 -2.71 4.38 -3.15
C GLY A 401 -2.54 5.89 -2.96
N THR A 402 -1.36 6.43 -3.32
CA THR A 402 -1.08 7.86 -3.22
C THR A 402 -1.95 8.69 -4.16
N VAL A 403 -2.07 8.27 -5.42
CA VAL A 403 -2.94 8.94 -6.41
C VAL A 403 -4.40 8.86 -5.99
N GLY A 404 -4.83 7.72 -5.43
CA GLY A 404 -6.19 7.50 -4.95
C GLY A 404 -6.58 8.47 -3.84
N ILE A 405 -5.74 8.60 -2.80
CA ILE A 405 -5.96 9.54 -1.72
C ILE A 405 -6.02 10.98 -2.26
N THR A 406 -5.10 11.34 -3.16
CA THR A 406 -5.02 12.69 -3.71
C THR A 406 -6.23 13.04 -4.58
N LEU A 407 -6.64 12.17 -5.51
CA LEU A 407 -7.84 12.39 -6.33
C LEU A 407 -9.12 12.27 -5.50
N GLY A 408 -9.12 11.38 -4.51
CA GLY A 408 -10.20 11.28 -3.52
C GLY A 408 -10.42 12.60 -2.79
N GLY A 409 -9.35 13.36 -2.47
CA GLY A 409 -9.42 14.67 -1.84
C GLY A 409 -10.14 15.70 -2.68
N LEU A 410 -9.87 15.75 -3.99
CA LEU A 410 -10.58 16.60 -4.93
C LEU A 410 -12.09 16.33 -4.93
N VAL A 411 -12.45 15.05 -4.93
CA VAL A 411 -13.85 14.63 -4.96
C VAL A 411 -14.51 14.81 -3.58
N PHE A 412 -13.79 14.50 -2.50
CA PHE A 412 -14.31 14.63 -1.14
C PHE A 412 -14.63 16.08 -0.78
N THR A 413 -13.79 17.04 -1.17
CA THR A 413 -14.02 18.48 -0.92
C THR A 413 -15.22 19.02 -1.69
N SER A 414 -15.55 18.48 -2.86
CA SER A 414 -16.64 18.95 -3.72
C SER A 414 -17.96 18.20 -3.53
N ALA A 415 -17.90 16.90 -3.27
CA ALA A 415 -19.06 16.01 -3.25
C ALA A 415 -19.12 15.09 -2.00
N GLY A 416 -18.25 15.31 -1.01
CA GLY A 416 -18.20 14.50 0.21
C GLY A 416 -17.87 13.03 -0.05
N PHE A 417 -18.18 12.19 0.94
CA PHE A 417 -17.91 10.75 0.86
C PHE A 417 -18.73 10.04 -0.23
N SER A 418 -19.93 10.56 -0.56
CA SER A 418 -20.74 10.01 -1.66
C SER A 418 -20.02 10.14 -3.01
N GLY A 419 -19.36 11.25 -3.27
CA GLY A 419 -18.53 11.44 -4.47
C GLY A 419 -17.35 10.47 -4.51
N VAL A 420 -16.69 10.23 -3.38
CA VAL A 420 -15.59 9.24 -3.28
C VAL A 420 -16.10 7.85 -3.64
N LEU A 421 -17.27 7.43 -3.17
CA LEU A 421 -17.84 6.13 -3.53
C LEU A 421 -18.11 6.00 -5.04
N VAL A 422 -18.53 7.08 -5.70
CA VAL A 422 -18.68 7.10 -7.17
C VAL A 422 -17.30 6.94 -7.85
N LEU A 423 -16.29 7.67 -7.39
CA LEU A 423 -14.93 7.55 -7.91
C LEU A 423 -14.41 6.11 -7.81
N LEU A 424 -14.59 5.47 -6.65
CA LEU A 424 -14.20 4.07 -6.42
C LEU A 424 -14.99 3.10 -7.29
N GLY A 425 -16.27 3.33 -7.47
CA GLY A 425 -17.11 2.53 -8.38
C GLY A 425 -16.63 2.59 -9.83
N LEU A 426 -16.24 3.79 -10.31
CA LEU A 426 -15.68 3.98 -11.65
C LEU A 426 -14.30 3.31 -11.78
N SER A 427 -13.43 3.44 -10.76
CA SER A 427 -12.14 2.74 -10.71
C SER A 427 -12.32 1.21 -10.78
N ALA A 428 -13.27 0.68 -10.01
CA ALA A 428 -13.59 -0.75 -10.00
C ALA A 428 -14.11 -1.25 -11.36
N LEU A 429 -14.94 -0.47 -12.06
CA LEU A 429 -15.37 -0.78 -13.42
C LEU A 429 -14.21 -0.78 -14.41
N LEU A 430 -13.27 0.16 -14.28
CA LEU A 430 -12.04 0.17 -15.06
C LEU A 430 -11.17 -1.06 -14.77
N ALA A 431 -11.05 -1.47 -13.50
CA ALA A 431 -10.34 -2.68 -13.11
C ALA A 431 -11.01 -3.94 -13.71
N ALA A 432 -12.34 -4.00 -13.73
CA ALA A 432 -13.07 -5.08 -14.38
C ALA A 432 -12.78 -5.14 -15.89
N ALA A 433 -12.84 -4.01 -16.58
CA ALA A 433 -12.53 -3.93 -18.01
C ALA A 433 -11.07 -4.32 -18.30
N LEU A 434 -10.13 -3.88 -17.44
CA LEU A 434 -8.71 -4.24 -17.56
C LEU A 434 -8.50 -5.73 -17.35
N SER A 435 -9.19 -6.34 -16.39
CA SER A 435 -9.13 -7.79 -16.12
C SER A 435 -9.52 -8.63 -17.34
N LEU A 436 -10.47 -8.14 -18.14
CA LEU A 436 -10.90 -8.83 -19.38
C LEU A 436 -9.82 -8.85 -20.48
N ARG A 437 -8.76 -8.06 -20.33
CA ARG A 437 -7.62 -8.05 -21.26
C ARG A 437 -6.56 -9.10 -20.95
N LEU A 438 -6.65 -9.83 -19.83
CA LEU A 438 -5.74 -10.95 -19.53
C LEU A 438 -5.82 -12.03 -20.61
N ARG A 439 -4.65 -12.52 -21.03
CA ARG A 439 -4.55 -13.71 -21.86
C ARG A 439 -4.49 -14.93 -20.93
N THR A 440 -5.51 -15.75 -20.97
CA THR A 440 -5.49 -17.09 -20.35
C THR A 440 -4.91 -18.04 -21.38
N SER A 441 -3.75 -18.64 -21.07
CA SER A 441 -3.25 -19.82 -21.78
C SER A 441 -4.15 -20.99 -21.51
#